data_ba37be3c95dc72122ad7f902d04ce4e8
#
_entry.id   ba37be3c95dc72122ad7f902d04ce4e8
#
_cell.length_a   1.000
_cell.length_b   1.000
_cell.length_c   1.000
_cell.angle_alpha   90.00
_cell.angle_beta   90.00
_cell.angle_gamma   90.00
#
_symmetry.space_group_name_H-M   'P 1'
#
loop_
_entity.id
_entity.type
_entity.pdbx_description
1 polymer ?
#
loop_
_entity_poly.entity_id
_entity_poly.type
_entity_poly.pdbx_seq_one_letter_code
_entity_poly.pdbx_strand_id
1 'polypeptide(L)'
;PAADAPACMAYDPGIDGRFELYVDSMHALLHPEQRTPKITRFDVDVPLAAGLRTEVDGKEKQIAGLTIVVPRGSSSARLGNFLHKQFFNDLVTLRLRPDQLQKKLRDGLGAKEGDAAFADLRNVADQLLKQPDQLVATLRRHPKLYEVYSSCDDEVENAGHRFGEDLPEADKDALTAFLATL
;
A
#
# COMPACT_ATOMS: atom_id res chain seq x y z
N PRO A 1 -4.66 11.71 -22.61
CA PRO A 1 -4.75 12.34 -21.31
C PRO A 1 -6.19 12.80 -21.15
N ALA A 2 -6.90 12.25 -20.13
CA ALA A 2 -8.24 12.70 -19.79
C ALA A 2 -8.14 14.18 -19.39
N ALA A 3 -8.98 15.01 -20.00
CA ALA A 3 -8.94 16.48 -19.84
C ALA A 3 -9.29 16.96 -18.42
N ASP A 4 -9.60 16.07 -17.50
CA ASP A 4 -10.05 16.36 -16.12
C ASP A 4 -9.18 15.71 -15.05
N ALA A 5 -7.96 15.26 -15.35
CA ALA A 5 -7.02 14.94 -14.28
C ALA A 5 -6.67 16.24 -13.57
N PRO A 6 -6.89 16.36 -12.24
CA PRO A 6 -6.47 17.53 -11.51
C PRO A 6 -4.98 17.73 -11.80
N ALA A 7 -4.62 18.86 -12.37
CA ALA A 7 -3.23 19.22 -12.56
C ALA A 7 -2.56 19.06 -11.18
N CYS A 8 -1.47 18.31 -11.10
CA CYS A 8 -0.64 18.34 -9.92
C CYS A 8 -0.38 19.80 -9.64
N MET A 9 -0.83 20.32 -8.49
CA MET A 9 -0.58 21.71 -8.12
C MET A 9 0.92 21.94 -8.27
N ALA A 10 1.30 22.94 -9.08
CA ALA A 10 2.68 23.30 -9.23
C ALA A 10 3.17 23.72 -7.85
N TYR A 11 4.04 22.90 -7.25
CA TYR A 11 4.60 23.18 -5.94
C TYR A 11 5.51 24.40 -6.05
N ASP A 12 5.12 25.50 -5.43
CA ASP A 12 6.01 26.64 -5.23
C ASP A 12 6.88 26.38 -3.99
N PRO A 13 8.21 26.20 -4.14
CA PRO A 13 9.13 25.98 -3.04
C PRO A 13 9.41 27.26 -2.22
N GLY A 14 8.90 28.41 -2.64
CA GLY A 14 9.00 29.67 -1.93
C GLY A 14 8.31 29.66 -0.55
N ILE A 15 8.55 30.71 0.24
CA ILE A 15 7.94 30.82 1.58
C ILE A 15 6.43 30.94 1.46
N ASP A 16 5.96 31.74 0.51
CA ASP A 16 4.53 32.00 0.29
C ASP A 16 3.81 30.71 -0.14
N GLY A 17 4.38 29.96 -1.11
CA GLY A 17 3.80 28.70 -1.56
C GLY A 17 3.78 27.62 -0.47
N ARG A 18 4.80 27.59 0.41
CA ARG A 18 4.78 26.67 1.57
C ARG A 18 3.72 27.05 2.57
N PHE A 19 3.50 28.33 2.78
CA PHE A 19 2.49 28.83 3.69
C PHE A 19 1.08 28.52 3.17
N GLU A 20 0.81 28.76 1.88
CA GLU A 20 -0.45 28.38 1.24
C GLU A 20 -0.70 26.88 1.36
N LEU A 21 0.30 26.04 1.04
CA LEU A 21 0.19 24.59 1.19
C LEU A 21 -0.08 24.16 2.62
N TYR A 22 0.53 24.85 3.60
CA TYR A 22 0.28 24.60 5.01
C TYR A 22 -1.17 24.90 5.38
N VAL A 23 -1.68 26.06 5.01
CA VAL A 23 -3.08 26.49 5.28
C VAL A 23 -4.07 25.50 4.66
N ASP A 24 -3.88 25.15 3.39
CA ASP A 24 -4.73 24.19 2.68
C ASP A 24 -4.69 22.79 3.35
N SER A 25 -3.51 22.39 3.78
CA SER A 25 -3.33 21.08 4.46
C SER A 25 -4.04 21.07 5.82
N MET A 26 -3.92 22.14 6.60
CA MET A 26 -4.60 22.28 7.88
C MET A 26 -6.11 22.32 7.72
N HIS A 27 -6.59 23.07 6.73
CA HIS A 27 -8.00 23.11 6.40
C HIS A 27 -8.53 21.71 6.01
N ALA A 28 -7.85 21.02 5.11
CA ALA A 28 -8.22 19.65 4.71
C ALA A 28 -8.16 18.65 5.89
N LEU A 29 -7.31 18.89 6.88
CA LEU A 29 -7.15 18.04 8.06
C LEU A 29 -8.32 18.21 9.03
N LEU A 30 -8.77 19.44 9.22
CA LEU A 30 -9.88 19.78 10.14
C LEU A 30 -11.28 19.59 9.52
N HIS A 31 -11.35 19.46 8.18
CA HIS A 31 -12.58 19.32 7.40
C HIS A 31 -12.57 18.04 6.54
N PRO A 32 -12.64 16.86 7.15
CA PRO A 32 -12.59 15.59 6.41
C PRO A 32 -13.71 15.45 5.37
N GLU A 33 -14.87 16.08 5.60
CA GLU A 33 -16.01 16.10 4.68
C GLU A 33 -15.74 16.86 3.37
N GLN A 34 -14.77 17.79 3.37
CA GLN A 34 -14.40 18.60 2.19
C GLN A 34 -13.29 17.96 1.37
N ARG A 35 -12.71 16.84 1.84
CA ARG A 35 -11.65 16.14 1.12
C ARG A 35 -12.20 15.46 -0.13
N THR A 36 -11.44 15.54 -1.21
CA THR A 36 -11.75 14.75 -2.39
C THR A 36 -11.66 13.26 -2.03
N PRO A 37 -12.76 12.49 -2.20
CA PRO A 37 -12.73 11.06 -1.91
C PRO A 37 -11.62 10.38 -2.71
N LYS A 38 -10.73 9.66 -2.03
CA LYS A 38 -9.78 8.77 -2.68
C LYS A 38 -10.41 7.38 -2.77
N ILE A 39 -9.96 6.60 -3.76
CA ILE A 39 -10.35 5.20 -3.84
C ILE A 39 -9.75 4.49 -2.63
N THR A 40 -10.59 4.15 -1.67
CA THR A 40 -10.18 3.40 -0.47
C THR A 40 -10.37 1.91 -0.68
N ARG A 41 -11.43 1.52 -1.40
CA ARG A 41 -11.73 0.12 -1.75
C ARG A 41 -12.22 -0.01 -3.18
N PHE A 42 -11.85 -1.11 -3.79
CA PHE A 42 -12.37 -1.46 -5.13
C PHE A 42 -13.82 -1.92 -4.99
N ASP A 43 -14.70 -1.37 -5.80
CA ASP A 43 -16.12 -1.74 -5.87
C ASP A 43 -16.42 -2.88 -6.85
N VAL A 44 -15.43 -3.24 -7.68
CA VAL A 44 -15.48 -4.35 -8.64
C VAL A 44 -14.19 -5.18 -8.56
N ASP A 45 -14.23 -6.38 -9.14
CA ASP A 45 -13.03 -7.17 -9.35
C ASP A 45 -12.20 -6.57 -10.49
N VAL A 46 -10.92 -6.30 -10.23
CA VAL A 46 -10.01 -5.68 -11.23
C VAL A 46 -8.96 -6.68 -11.67
N PRO A 47 -8.98 -7.13 -12.94
CA PRO A 47 -7.92 -7.97 -13.48
C PRO A 47 -6.68 -7.13 -13.78
N LEU A 48 -5.55 -7.52 -13.21
CA LEU A 48 -4.23 -6.92 -13.44
C LEU A 48 -3.36 -7.89 -14.23
N ALA A 49 -2.89 -7.46 -15.40
CA ALA A 49 -1.88 -8.21 -16.14
C ALA A 49 -0.50 -7.94 -15.52
N ALA A 50 0.08 -8.92 -14.86
CA ALA A 50 1.43 -8.87 -14.34
C ALA A 50 2.36 -9.64 -15.27
N GLY A 51 3.35 -8.94 -15.86
CA GLY A 51 4.44 -9.57 -16.62
C GLY A 51 5.61 -9.87 -15.68
N LEU A 52 5.98 -11.14 -15.55
CA LEU A 52 7.28 -11.49 -14.97
C LEU A 52 8.36 -11.22 -16.01
N ARG A 53 9.21 -10.22 -15.74
CA ARG A 53 10.35 -9.89 -16.59
C ARG A 53 11.62 -10.36 -15.90
N THR A 54 12.53 -10.93 -16.67
CA THR A 54 13.89 -11.23 -16.23
C THR A 54 14.87 -10.63 -17.20
N GLU A 55 16.05 -10.29 -16.72
CA GLU A 55 17.16 -9.88 -17.54
C GLU A 55 18.00 -11.12 -17.90
N VAL A 56 18.10 -11.42 -19.19
CA VAL A 56 18.94 -12.48 -19.73
C VAL A 56 19.85 -11.83 -20.78
N ASP A 57 21.16 -11.92 -20.57
CA ASP A 57 22.20 -11.35 -21.46
C ASP A 57 22.01 -9.84 -21.69
N GLY A 58 21.71 -9.08 -20.67
CA GLY A 58 21.52 -7.62 -20.73
C GLY A 58 20.23 -7.17 -21.45
N LYS A 59 19.30 -8.10 -21.72
CA LYS A 59 18.00 -7.80 -22.34
C LYS A 59 16.87 -8.22 -21.43
N GLU A 60 15.92 -7.31 -21.23
CA GLU A 60 14.65 -7.65 -20.56
C GLU A 60 13.87 -8.66 -21.41
N LYS A 61 13.61 -9.82 -20.84
CA LYS A 61 12.77 -10.86 -21.44
C LYS A 61 11.55 -11.11 -20.57
N GLN A 62 10.37 -10.99 -21.15
CA GLN A 62 9.13 -11.38 -20.47
C GLN A 62 9.06 -12.91 -20.44
N ILE A 63 9.07 -13.50 -19.24
CA ILE A 63 9.06 -14.96 -19.06
C ILE A 63 7.64 -15.50 -19.08
N ALA A 64 6.69 -14.79 -18.48
CA ALA A 64 5.28 -15.19 -18.43
C ALA A 64 4.37 -13.98 -18.23
N GLY A 65 3.18 -14.01 -18.78
CA GLY A 65 2.09 -13.15 -18.41
C GLY A 65 1.27 -13.85 -17.31
N LEU A 66 1.08 -13.17 -16.18
CA LEU A 66 0.23 -13.62 -15.10
C LEU A 66 -0.94 -12.65 -14.96
N THR A 67 -2.16 -13.15 -14.95
CA THR A 67 -3.31 -12.33 -14.60
C THR A 67 -3.60 -12.53 -13.12
N ILE A 68 -3.54 -11.43 -12.37
CA ILE A 68 -3.89 -11.38 -10.95
C ILE A 68 -5.21 -10.63 -10.85
N VAL A 69 -6.19 -11.16 -10.15
CA VAL A 69 -7.45 -10.45 -9.90
C VAL A 69 -7.38 -9.80 -8.52
N VAL A 70 -7.61 -8.49 -8.48
CA VAL A 70 -7.85 -7.76 -7.24
C VAL A 70 -9.33 -7.85 -6.91
N PRO A 71 -9.72 -8.59 -5.86
CA PRO A 71 -11.12 -8.80 -5.57
C PRO A 71 -11.80 -7.51 -5.09
N ARG A 72 -13.09 -7.39 -5.38
CA ARG A 72 -13.96 -6.39 -4.78
C ARG A 72 -13.77 -6.28 -3.27
N GLY A 73 -13.79 -5.07 -2.74
CA GLY A 73 -13.57 -4.78 -1.32
C GLY A 73 -12.10 -4.81 -0.88
N SER A 74 -11.14 -5.00 -1.80
CA SER A 74 -9.73 -4.83 -1.50
C SER A 74 -9.40 -3.37 -1.28
N SER A 75 -8.56 -3.07 -0.27
CA SER A 75 -8.08 -1.73 -0.01
C SER A 75 -7.01 -1.33 -1.01
N SER A 76 -7.14 -0.12 -1.61
CA SER A 76 -6.13 0.43 -2.50
C SER A 76 -4.84 0.77 -1.74
N ALA A 77 -4.94 1.27 -0.51
CA ALA A 77 -3.81 1.59 0.35
C ALA A 77 -3.01 0.34 0.72
N ARG A 78 -3.68 -0.75 1.13
CA ARG A 78 -3.01 -2.02 1.41
C ARG A 78 -2.25 -2.56 0.21
N LEU A 79 -2.84 -2.48 -0.99
CA LEU A 79 -2.15 -2.93 -2.21
C LEU A 79 -0.96 -2.04 -2.55
N GLY A 80 -1.08 -0.72 -2.38
CA GLY A 80 0.01 0.23 -2.60
C GLY A 80 1.17 0.06 -1.63
N ASN A 81 0.88 -0.29 -0.38
CA ASN A 81 1.88 -0.51 0.67
C ASN A 81 2.53 -1.90 0.61
N PHE A 82 2.02 -2.81 -0.23
CA PHE A 82 2.55 -4.16 -0.32
C PHE A 82 3.91 -4.21 -1.01
N LEU A 83 4.90 -4.77 -0.34
CA LEU A 83 6.29 -4.90 -0.79
C LEU A 83 6.42 -6.06 -1.80
N HIS A 84 5.81 -5.89 -2.96
CA HIS A 84 5.71 -6.93 -3.99
C HIS A 84 7.08 -7.49 -4.41
N LYS A 85 8.11 -6.66 -4.56
CA LYS A 85 9.46 -7.12 -4.94
C LYS A 85 10.04 -8.06 -3.88
N GLN A 86 9.93 -7.70 -2.60
CA GLN A 86 10.41 -8.53 -1.51
C GLN A 86 9.63 -9.84 -1.44
N PHE A 87 8.30 -9.78 -1.55
CA PHE A 87 7.43 -10.95 -1.57
C PHE A 87 7.82 -11.93 -2.68
N PHE A 88 7.95 -11.48 -3.92
CA PHE A 88 8.33 -12.35 -5.03
C PHE A 88 9.75 -12.89 -4.90
N ASN A 89 10.70 -12.10 -4.40
CA ASN A 89 12.05 -12.59 -4.11
C ASN A 89 12.05 -13.70 -3.05
N ASP A 90 11.24 -13.56 -2.02
CA ASP A 90 11.13 -14.57 -0.97
C ASP A 90 10.38 -15.82 -1.46
N LEU A 91 9.44 -15.72 -2.41
CA LEU A 91 8.87 -16.88 -3.10
C LEU A 91 9.91 -17.66 -3.92
N VAL A 92 10.81 -16.94 -4.61
CA VAL A 92 11.94 -17.56 -5.31
C VAL A 92 12.90 -18.21 -4.32
N THR A 93 13.23 -17.53 -3.23
CA THR A 93 14.10 -18.05 -2.16
C THR A 93 13.49 -19.28 -1.49
N LEU A 94 12.18 -19.30 -1.28
CA LEU A 94 11.45 -20.45 -0.76
C LEU A 94 11.66 -21.72 -1.61
N ARG A 95 11.72 -21.55 -2.92
CA ARG A 95 11.95 -22.67 -3.86
C ARG A 95 13.39 -23.13 -3.91
N LEU A 96 14.33 -22.22 -3.84
CA LEU A 96 15.76 -22.51 -4.03
C LEU A 96 16.48 -22.82 -2.71
N ARG A 97 16.12 -22.11 -1.64
CA ARG A 97 16.83 -22.12 -0.34
C ARG A 97 15.86 -21.95 0.83
N PRO A 98 14.92 -22.87 1.05
CA PRO A 98 13.86 -22.73 2.06
C PRO A 98 14.41 -22.50 3.47
N ASP A 99 15.51 -23.19 3.85
CA ASP A 99 16.10 -23.06 5.18
C ASP A 99 16.64 -21.64 5.45
N GLN A 100 17.21 -21.00 4.43
CA GLN A 100 17.71 -19.62 4.55
C GLN A 100 16.55 -18.64 4.72
N LEU A 101 15.45 -18.84 4.01
CA LEU A 101 14.26 -18.02 4.15
C LEU A 101 13.63 -18.19 5.52
N GLN A 102 13.49 -19.42 5.99
CA GLN A 102 12.95 -19.70 7.32
C GLN A 102 13.81 -19.05 8.43
N LYS A 103 15.13 -19.15 8.32
CA LYS A 103 16.05 -18.47 9.24
C LYS A 103 15.86 -16.95 9.18
N LYS A 104 15.82 -16.34 8.00
CA LYS A 104 15.60 -14.90 7.81
C LYS A 104 14.31 -14.44 8.51
N LEU A 105 13.21 -15.16 8.32
CA LEU A 105 11.92 -14.85 8.95
C LEU A 105 11.97 -15.00 10.47
N ARG A 106 12.63 -16.03 10.98
CA ARG A 106 12.84 -16.21 12.44
C ARG A 106 13.71 -15.12 13.05
N ASP A 107 14.77 -14.72 12.36
CA ASP A 107 15.68 -13.66 12.83
C ASP A 107 14.98 -12.28 12.87
N GLY A 108 14.05 -12.01 11.92
CA GLY A 108 13.31 -10.76 11.85
C GLY A 108 12.06 -10.69 12.73
N LEU A 109 11.32 -11.81 12.90
CA LEU A 109 10.01 -11.83 13.55
C LEU A 109 10.02 -12.60 14.89
N GLY A 110 11.11 -13.27 15.23
CA GLY A 110 11.16 -14.24 16.30
C GLY A 110 10.75 -15.66 15.84
N ALA A 111 11.12 -16.66 16.61
CA ALA A 111 11.00 -18.06 16.18
C ALA A 111 9.57 -18.48 15.86
N LYS A 112 8.60 -18.14 16.72
CA LYS A 112 7.20 -18.56 16.58
C LYS A 112 6.52 -17.88 15.39
N GLU A 113 6.65 -16.55 15.30
CA GLU A 113 6.01 -15.76 14.24
C GLU A 113 6.70 -15.99 12.89
N GLY A 114 8.02 -16.18 12.89
CA GLY A 114 8.78 -16.50 11.68
C GLY A 114 8.41 -17.88 11.10
N ASP A 115 8.17 -18.89 11.93
CA ASP A 115 7.70 -20.19 11.47
C ASP A 115 6.27 -20.13 10.93
N ALA A 116 5.40 -19.35 11.56
CA ALA A 116 4.04 -19.13 11.07
C ALA A 116 4.04 -18.43 9.71
N ALA A 117 4.82 -17.35 9.58
CA ALA A 117 4.97 -16.61 8.31
C ALA A 117 5.56 -17.52 7.20
N PHE A 118 6.52 -18.38 7.53
CA PHE A 118 7.09 -19.33 6.58
C PHE A 118 6.05 -20.36 6.09
N ALA A 119 5.24 -20.90 7.00
CA ALA A 119 4.17 -21.83 6.65
C ALA A 119 3.10 -21.16 5.76
N ASP A 120 2.69 -19.95 6.10
CA ASP A 120 1.75 -19.17 5.31
C ASP A 120 2.31 -18.86 3.91
N LEU A 121 3.58 -18.48 3.81
CA LEU A 121 4.23 -18.22 2.54
C LEU A 121 4.28 -19.46 1.65
N ARG A 122 4.51 -20.66 2.21
CA ARG A 122 4.41 -21.92 1.47
C ARG A 122 3.02 -22.16 0.92
N ASN A 123 1.99 -21.95 1.76
CA ASN A 123 0.59 -22.11 1.33
C ASN A 123 0.26 -21.15 0.19
N VAL A 124 0.67 -19.89 0.29
CA VAL A 124 0.45 -18.90 -0.76
C VAL A 124 1.22 -19.27 -2.03
N ALA A 125 2.46 -19.76 -1.92
CA ALA A 125 3.25 -20.19 -3.08
C ALA A 125 2.59 -21.36 -3.81
N ASP A 126 2.06 -22.33 -3.09
CA ASP A 126 1.37 -23.48 -3.69
C ASP A 126 0.04 -23.09 -4.34
N GLN A 127 -0.68 -22.11 -3.78
CA GLN A 127 -1.89 -21.58 -4.37
C GLN A 127 -1.58 -20.73 -5.63
N LEU A 128 -0.54 -19.91 -5.58
CA LEU A 128 -0.12 -19.08 -6.72
C LEU A 128 0.19 -19.94 -7.95
N LEU A 129 0.79 -21.11 -7.77
CA LEU A 129 1.09 -22.01 -8.88
C LEU A 129 -0.16 -22.67 -9.49
N LYS A 130 -1.18 -22.89 -8.67
CA LYS A 130 -2.43 -23.54 -9.10
C LYS A 130 -3.45 -22.54 -9.65
N GLN A 131 -3.57 -21.39 -9.01
CA GLN A 131 -4.58 -20.36 -9.27
C GLN A 131 -3.96 -18.97 -9.11
N PRO A 132 -3.16 -18.52 -10.07
CA PRO A 132 -2.44 -17.24 -9.97
C PRO A 132 -3.39 -16.03 -9.87
N ASP A 133 -4.54 -16.09 -10.48
CA ASP A 133 -5.60 -15.09 -10.42
C ASP A 133 -6.13 -14.88 -9.00
N GLN A 134 -6.05 -15.89 -8.14
CA GLN A 134 -6.51 -15.86 -6.75
C GLN A 134 -5.47 -15.34 -5.75
N LEU A 135 -4.32 -14.84 -6.20
CA LEU A 135 -3.22 -14.43 -5.31
C LEU A 135 -3.68 -13.44 -4.24
N VAL A 136 -4.37 -12.35 -4.63
CA VAL A 136 -4.81 -11.32 -3.69
C VAL A 136 -5.88 -11.87 -2.73
N ALA A 137 -6.82 -12.68 -3.23
CA ALA A 137 -7.81 -13.34 -2.39
C ALA A 137 -7.16 -14.30 -1.39
N THR A 138 -6.08 -14.98 -1.79
CA THR A 138 -5.31 -15.86 -0.91
C THR A 138 -4.55 -15.06 0.15
N LEU A 139 -3.85 -13.99 -0.22
CA LEU A 139 -3.17 -13.11 0.74
C LEU A 139 -4.12 -12.52 1.78
N ARG A 140 -5.34 -12.16 1.40
CA ARG A 140 -6.37 -11.69 2.35
C ARG A 140 -6.73 -12.72 3.43
N ARG A 141 -6.56 -14.02 3.17
CA ARG A 141 -6.76 -15.10 4.14
C ARG A 141 -5.57 -15.30 5.09
N HIS A 142 -4.43 -14.66 4.78
CA HIS A 142 -3.20 -14.72 5.57
C HIS A 142 -2.80 -13.29 6.02
N PRO A 143 -3.57 -12.63 6.92
CA PRO A 143 -3.35 -11.24 7.28
C PRO A 143 -1.96 -10.99 7.88
N LYS A 144 -1.44 -11.92 8.68
CA LYS A 144 -0.09 -11.80 9.25
C LYS A 144 1.00 -11.83 8.19
N LEU A 145 0.84 -12.63 7.14
CA LEU A 145 1.77 -12.62 6.02
C LEU A 145 1.72 -11.28 5.28
N TYR A 146 0.52 -10.70 5.18
CA TYR A 146 0.36 -9.38 4.59
C TYR A 146 1.13 -8.31 5.36
N GLU A 147 1.10 -8.34 6.70
CA GLU A 147 1.84 -7.43 7.58
C GLU A 147 3.36 -7.56 7.36
N VAL A 148 3.88 -8.77 7.21
CA VAL A 148 5.32 -9.02 6.95
C VAL A 148 5.81 -8.36 5.67
N TYR A 149 4.94 -8.25 4.67
CA TYR A 149 5.25 -7.63 3.37
C TYR A 149 4.57 -6.28 3.17
N SER A 150 4.22 -5.58 4.24
CA SER A 150 3.69 -4.23 4.16
C SER A 150 4.74 -3.19 4.58
N SER A 151 4.77 -2.07 3.90
CA SER A 151 5.58 -0.92 4.31
C SER A 151 4.90 -0.11 5.42
N CYS A 152 3.63 -0.40 5.70
CA CYS A 152 2.81 0.27 6.72
C CYS A 152 1.94 -0.78 7.39
N ASP A 153 1.92 -0.81 8.72
CA ASP A 153 1.14 -1.79 9.48
C ASP A 153 -0.37 -1.55 9.37
N ASP A 154 -0.76 -0.29 9.18
CA ASP A 154 -2.15 0.12 9.10
C ASP A 154 -2.59 0.46 7.67
N GLU A 155 -3.89 0.32 7.39
CA GLU A 155 -4.51 0.90 6.21
C GLU A 155 -4.45 2.43 6.32
N VAL A 156 -3.62 3.06 5.51
CA VAL A 156 -3.64 4.51 5.37
C VAL A 156 -4.86 4.87 4.54
N GLU A 157 -5.98 5.06 5.20
CA GLU A 157 -7.18 5.61 4.58
C GLU A 157 -7.14 7.14 4.68
N ASN A 158 -7.73 7.83 3.71
CA ASN A 158 -7.88 9.28 3.79
C ASN A 158 -9.08 9.64 4.70
N ALA A 159 -9.16 8.97 5.85
CA ALA A 159 -10.24 9.16 6.82
C ALA A 159 -10.05 10.41 7.68
N GLY A 160 -8.87 11.03 7.62
CA GLY A 160 -8.56 12.21 8.41
C GLY A 160 -7.96 11.91 9.78
N HIS A 161 -7.60 12.97 10.45
CA HIS A 161 -7.19 12.95 11.84
C HIS A 161 -8.41 13.35 12.67
N ARG A 162 -8.90 12.50 13.53
CA ARG A 162 -10.10 12.80 14.34
C ARG A 162 -9.89 13.93 15.36
N PHE A 163 -8.67 14.32 15.58
CA PHE A 163 -8.34 15.41 16.49
C PHE A 163 -8.69 16.75 15.86
N GLY A 164 -9.65 17.45 16.46
CA GLY A 164 -10.09 18.77 16.01
C GLY A 164 -11.24 18.77 14.98
N GLU A 165 -11.68 17.59 14.48
CA GLU A 165 -12.80 17.52 13.53
C GLU A 165 -14.12 18.03 14.16
N ASP A 166 -14.32 17.77 15.44
CA ASP A 166 -15.53 18.16 16.20
C ASP A 166 -15.48 19.60 16.73
N LEU A 167 -14.43 20.36 16.47
CA LEU A 167 -14.34 21.75 16.88
C LEU A 167 -15.33 22.62 16.11
N PRO A 168 -15.93 23.66 16.74
CA PRO A 168 -16.66 24.70 16.04
C PRO A 168 -15.78 25.36 14.97
N GLU A 169 -16.37 25.82 13.86
CA GLU A 169 -15.63 26.44 12.75
C GLU A 169 -14.73 27.60 13.22
N ALA A 170 -15.25 28.47 14.11
CA ALA A 170 -14.45 29.57 14.65
C ALA A 170 -13.20 29.12 15.42
N ASP A 171 -13.27 27.95 16.07
CA ASP A 171 -12.14 27.39 16.80
C ASP A 171 -11.14 26.71 15.85
N LYS A 172 -11.63 26.11 14.75
CA LYS A 172 -10.76 25.55 13.66
C LYS A 172 -9.98 26.68 12.99
N ASP A 173 -10.65 27.79 12.65
CA ASP A 173 -10.02 28.98 12.09
C ASP A 173 -8.98 29.57 13.04
N ALA A 174 -9.34 29.71 14.31
CA ALA A 174 -8.43 30.22 15.33
C ALA A 174 -7.20 29.31 15.53
N LEU A 175 -7.41 28.00 15.51
CA LEU A 175 -6.32 27.01 15.61
C LEU A 175 -5.37 27.11 14.40
N THR A 176 -5.92 27.19 13.19
CA THR A 176 -5.13 27.35 11.96
C THR A 176 -4.32 28.66 12.00
N ALA A 177 -4.95 29.75 12.39
CA ALA A 177 -4.28 31.04 12.52
C ALA A 177 -3.18 31.03 13.61
N PHE A 178 -3.43 30.39 14.76
CA PHE A 178 -2.44 30.26 15.81
C PHE A 178 -1.23 29.44 15.35
N LEU A 179 -1.46 28.28 14.75
CA LEU A 179 -0.37 27.42 14.26
C LEU A 179 0.45 28.08 13.14
N ALA A 180 -0.16 29.00 12.38
CA ALA A 180 0.56 29.77 11.36
C ALA A 180 1.53 30.82 11.96
N THR A 181 1.49 31.05 13.27
CA THR A 181 2.42 31.99 13.96
C THR A 181 3.65 31.29 14.55
N LEU A 182 3.69 29.95 14.53
CA LEU A 182 4.80 29.15 15.03
C LEU A 182 5.88 28.93 13.97
#